data_be00d86022a5355111c5539e84a84135
#
_entry.id   be00d86022a5355111c5539e84a84135
#
_cell.length_a   1.000
_cell.length_b   1.000
_cell.length_c   1.000
_cell.angle_alpha   90.00
_cell.angle_beta   90.00
_cell.angle_gamma   90.00
#
_symmetry.space_group_name_H-M   'P 1'
#
loop_
_entity.id
_entity.type
_entity.pdbx_description
1 polymer ?
#
loop_
_entity_poly.entity_id
_entity_poly.type
_entity_poly.pdbx_seq_one_letter_code
_entity_poly.pdbx_strand_id
1 'polypeptide(L)'
;MDKKKHRRYLSMTRKERREVLQCYAAAFPDWKVILDGRIVRTHGPIMQQIGFEALSRWAYRPHVVIWALALPTVAMLHQWLDIKHRDIGMRDHPRQWKDVVVAMEQQFRPSVRKPLDLREVTELCKHEVLERTNDLCMLAILNAYLGENEQALSYCERIQAAPLPTLLPPLKASPAWERQRREFGLRLKEAIEQGKAREFLEWEQSEWERGNKKM
;
A
#
# COMPACT_ATOMS: atom_id res chain seq x y z
N MET A 1 33.04 15.71 -13.34
CA MET A 1 32.48 14.34 -13.23
C MET A 1 30.95 14.45 -13.29
N ASP A 2 30.34 13.89 -14.31
CA ASP A 2 28.93 14.12 -14.67
C ASP A 2 28.00 13.43 -13.66
N LYS A 3 27.23 14.20 -12.86
CA LYS A 3 26.26 13.72 -11.85
C LYS A 3 25.21 12.79 -12.46
N LYS A 4 24.93 12.89 -13.77
CA LYS A 4 23.99 11.99 -14.47
C LYS A 4 24.57 10.57 -14.67
N LYS A 5 25.88 10.42 -14.83
CA LYS A 5 26.52 9.08 -14.91
C LYS A 5 26.49 8.35 -13.57
N HIS A 6 26.65 9.07 -12.46
CA HIS A 6 26.68 8.45 -11.12
C HIS A 6 25.33 7.86 -10.70
N ARG A 7 24.19 8.50 -11.08
CA ARG A 7 22.84 7.97 -10.79
C ARG A 7 22.50 6.66 -11.52
N ARG A 8 23.09 6.42 -12.71
CA ARG A 8 22.83 5.18 -13.48
C ARG A 8 23.43 3.92 -12.85
N TYR A 9 24.38 4.05 -11.96
CA TYR A 9 25.05 2.92 -11.32
C TYR A 9 24.40 2.42 -10.02
N LEU A 10 23.35 3.10 -9.54
CA LEU A 10 22.77 2.84 -8.23
C LEU A 10 21.44 2.08 -8.25
N SER A 11 20.92 1.71 -9.42
CA SER A 11 19.63 1.01 -9.53
C SER A 11 19.74 -0.27 -10.36
N MET A 12 18.95 -1.28 -10.00
CA MET A 12 18.76 -2.49 -10.79
C MET A 12 18.37 -2.14 -12.24
N THR A 13 18.90 -2.89 -13.19
CA THR A 13 18.49 -2.78 -14.59
C THR A 13 17.04 -3.25 -14.78
N ARG A 14 16.40 -2.83 -15.86
CA ARG A 14 15.04 -3.32 -16.21
C ARG A 14 15.00 -4.84 -16.36
N LYS A 15 16.07 -5.45 -16.88
CA LYS A 15 16.18 -6.90 -17.06
C LYS A 15 16.20 -7.60 -15.70
N GLU A 16 17.08 -7.20 -14.80
CA GLU A 16 17.21 -7.75 -13.45
C GLU A 16 15.90 -7.61 -12.66
N ARG A 17 15.25 -6.44 -12.74
CA ARG A 17 13.94 -6.24 -12.10
C ARG A 17 12.88 -7.18 -12.65
N ARG A 18 12.87 -7.42 -13.97
CA ARG A 18 11.95 -8.36 -14.60
C ARG A 18 12.21 -9.80 -14.14
N GLU A 19 13.46 -10.22 -14.05
CA GLU A 19 13.85 -11.55 -13.57
C GLU A 19 13.37 -11.78 -12.13
N VAL A 20 13.65 -10.83 -11.22
CA VAL A 20 13.16 -10.87 -9.83
C VAL A 20 11.64 -10.98 -9.81
N LEU A 21 10.95 -10.12 -10.56
CA LEU A 21 9.50 -10.09 -10.62
C LEU A 21 8.90 -11.41 -11.11
N GLN A 22 9.49 -12.02 -12.15
CA GLN A 22 9.02 -13.30 -12.70
C GLN A 22 9.13 -14.45 -11.69
N CYS A 23 10.21 -14.53 -10.94
CA CYS A 23 10.38 -15.56 -9.91
C CYS A 23 9.28 -15.45 -8.83
N TYR A 24 9.04 -14.23 -8.34
CA TYR A 24 8.02 -14.03 -7.30
C TYR A 24 6.59 -14.13 -7.85
N ALA A 25 6.33 -13.66 -9.07
CA ALA A 25 5.03 -13.84 -9.70
C ALA A 25 4.68 -15.33 -9.90
N ALA A 26 5.66 -16.16 -10.25
CA ALA A 26 5.48 -17.61 -10.33
C ALA A 26 5.17 -18.24 -8.96
N ALA A 27 5.69 -17.67 -7.86
CA ALA A 27 5.40 -18.14 -6.51
C ALA A 27 4.00 -17.73 -6.03
N PHE A 28 3.42 -16.67 -6.58
CA PHE A 28 2.11 -16.12 -6.22
C PHE A 28 1.18 -16.05 -7.45
N PRO A 29 0.72 -17.19 -7.99
CA PRO A 29 -0.01 -17.25 -9.27
C PRO A 29 -1.36 -16.51 -9.24
N ASP A 30 -1.98 -16.37 -8.06
CA ASP A 30 -3.25 -15.67 -7.89
C ASP A 30 -3.09 -14.13 -7.84
N TRP A 31 -1.85 -13.64 -7.88
CA TRP A 31 -1.55 -12.23 -7.85
C TRP A 31 -1.31 -11.69 -9.26
N LYS A 32 -1.68 -10.44 -9.50
CA LYS A 32 -1.47 -9.75 -10.77
C LYS A 32 -0.16 -8.98 -10.76
N VAL A 33 0.58 -9.07 -11.86
CA VAL A 33 1.74 -8.21 -12.12
C VAL A 33 1.25 -6.93 -12.77
N ILE A 34 1.62 -5.78 -12.24
CA ILE A 34 1.33 -4.47 -12.82
C ILE A 34 2.57 -3.82 -13.43
N LEU A 35 2.35 -2.85 -14.34
CA LEU A 35 3.38 -2.33 -15.27
C LEU A 35 4.65 -1.79 -14.62
N ASP A 36 4.58 -1.30 -13.39
CA ASP A 36 5.73 -0.74 -12.68
C ASP A 36 6.56 -1.77 -11.89
N GLY A 37 6.28 -3.06 -12.09
CA GLY A 37 7.05 -4.14 -11.48
C GLY A 37 6.62 -4.47 -10.06
N ARG A 38 5.36 -4.30 -9.74
CA ARG A 38 4.74 -4.73 -8.49
C ARG A 38 3.85 -5.94 -8.71
N ILE A 39 3.69 -6.75 -7.68
CA ILE A 39 2.76 -7.88 -7.66
C ILE A 39 1.64 -7.50 -6.70
N VAL A 40 0.40 -7.56 -7.15
CA VAL A 40 -0.74 -7.05 -6.40
C VAL A 40 -1.89 -8.04 -6.39
N ARG A 41 -2.68 -7.98 -5.33
CA ARG A 41 -4.03 -8.53 -5.28
C ARG A 41 -4.97 -7.53 -4.63
N THR A 42 -6.24 -7.60 -4.98
CA THR A 42 -7.27 -6.70 -4.47
C THR A 42 -8.39 -7.48 -3.79
N HIS A 43 -8.97 -6.88 -2.76
CA HIS A 43 -10.18 -7.38 -2.13
C HIS A 43 -11.01 -6.18 -1.64
N GLY A 44 -12.18 -5.98 -2.25
CA GLY A 44 -12.97 -4.78 -2.01
C GLY A 44 -12.13 -3.51 -2.24
N PRO A 45 -12.19 -2.54 -1.33
CA PRO A 45 -11.52 -1.25 -1.48
C PRO A 45 -10.01 -1.29 -1.17
N ILE A 46 -9.43 -2.47 -0.98
CA ILE A 46 -8.04 -2.65 -0.53
C ILE A 46 -7.22 -3.39 -1.58
N MET A 47 -5.99 -2.92 -1.77
CA MET A 47 -4.95 -3.57 -2.54
C MET A 47 -3.78 -3.96 -1.63
N GLN A 48 -3.43 -5.23 -1.61
CA GLN A 48 -2.16 -5.70 -1.05
C GLN A 48 -1.12 -5.77 -2.16
N GLN A 49 0.02 -5.18 -1.92
CA GLN A 49 1.12 -5.09 -2.87
C GLN A 49 2.38 -5.72 -2.29
N ILE A 50 3.05 -6.57 -3.07
CA ILE A 50 4.43 -6.95 -2.85
C ILE A 50 5.29 -6.09 -3.77
N GLY A 51 6.22 -5.35 -3.18
CA GLY A 51 7.19 -4.54 -3.89
C GLY A 51 8.62 -5.01 -3.63
N PHE A 52 9.51 -4.57 -4.50
CA PHE A 52 10.94 -4.87 -4.41
C PHE A 52 11.71 -3.56 -4.52
N GLU A 53 12.08 -3.00 -3.38
CA GLU A 53 12.89 -1.79 -3.37
C GLU A 53 14.32 -2.11 -3.80
N ALA A 54 14.77 -1.44 -4.85
CA ALA A 54 16.17 -1.50 -5.25
C ALA A 54 17.00 -0.60 -4.33
N LEU A 55 17.77 -1.21 -3.45
CA LEU A 55 18.66 -0.52 -2.50
C LEU A 55 19.96 -0.10 -3.16
N SER A 56 20.41 -0.89 -4.14
CA SER A 56 21.56 -0.62 -4.97
C SER A 56 21.41 -1.32 -6.32
N ARG A 57 22.39 -1.17 -7.23
CA ARG A 57 22.43 -1.99 -8.44
C ARG A 57 22.48 -3.50 -8.16
N TRP A 58 22.99 -3.88 -7.00
CA TRP A 58 23.33 -5.26 -6.68
C TRP A 58 22.41 -5.92 -5.67
N ALA A 59 21.48 -5.18 -5.09
CA ALA A 59 20.63 -5.67 -4.03
C ALA A 59 19.23 -5.04 -4.04
N TYR A 60 18.25 -5.80 -3.57
CA TYR A 60 16.88 -5.36 -3.37
C TYR A 60 16.33 -5.91 -2.05
N ARG A 61 15.24 -5.29 -1.59
CA ARG A 61 14.52 -5.71 -0.39
C ARG A 61 13.03 -5.86 -0.71
N PRO A 62 12.46 -7.06 -0.46
CA PRO A 62 11.01 -7.25 -0.53
C PRO A 62 10.30 -6.49 0.59
N HIS A 63 9.12 -5.98 0.27
CA HIS A 63 8.23 -5.37 1.23
C HIS A 63 6.76 -5.62 0.82
N VAL A 64 5.87 -5.55 1.79
CA VAL A 64 4.43 -5.54 1.54
C VAL A 64 3.82 -4.22 1.97
N VAL A 65 2.85 -3.75 1.21
CA VAL A 65 2.09 -2.52 1.53
C VAL A 65 0.61 -2.79 1.31
N ILE A 66 -0.22 -2.26 2.18
CA ILE A 66 -1.67 -2.21 2.01
C ILE A 66 -2.06 -0.81 1.56
N TRP A 67 -2.81 -0.73 0.47
CA TRP A 67 -3.33 0.51 -0.11
C TRP A 67 -4.84 0.53 -0.06
N ALA A 68 -5.42 1.72 0.16
CA ALA A 68 -6.83 1.96 -0.08
C ALA A 68 -7.04 2.35 -1.55
N LEU A 69 -7.85 1.59 -2.29
CA LEU A 69 -8.13 1.87 -3.70
C LEU A 69 -9.07 3.06 -3.88
N ALA A 70 -10.01 3.24 -2.95
CA ALA A 70 -10.92 4.38 -2.95
C ALA A 70 -10.21 5.72 -2.66
N LEU A 71 -9.05 5.69 -2.05
CA LEU A 71 -8.22 6.88 -1.78
C LEU A 71 -6.73 6.53 -1.94
N PRO A 72 -6.18 6.52 -3.15
CA PRO A 72 -4.86 5.95 -3.45
C PRO A 72 -3.67 6.72 -2.84
N THR A 73 -3.92 7.83 -2.17
CA THR A 73 -2.90 8.52 -1.35
C THR A 73 -2.75 7.91 0.04
N VAL A 74 -3.57 6.91 0.37
CA VAL A 74 -3.57 6.24 1.67
C VAL A 74 -2.96 4.86 1.55
N ALA A 75 -1.81 4.68 2.20
CA ALA A 75 -1.14 3.41 2.37
C ALA A 75 -0.88 3.14 3.85
N MET A 76 -1.09 1.91 4.27
CA MET A 76 -0.79 1.45 5.63
C MET A 76 -0.09 0.09 5.61
N LEU A 77 0.39 -0.33 6.76
CA LEU A 77 1.04 -1.63 6.95
C LEU A 77 2.20 -1.85 5.98
N HIS A 78 3.10 -0.87 5.92
CA HIS A 78 4.33 -1.03 5.18
C HIS A 78 5.30 -1.90 5.99
N GLN A 79 5.43 -3.16 5.62
CA GLN A 79 6.31 -4.12 6.28
C GLN A 79 7.47 -4.49 5.37
N TRP A 80 8.67 -4.39 5.91
CA TRP A 80 9.87 -4.88 5.26
C TRP A 80 10.13 -6.32 5.68
N LEU A 81 10.59 -7.14 4.74
CA LEU A 81 11.02 -8.48 5.06
C LEU A 81 12.27 -8.42 5.95
N ASP A 82 12.20 -9.05 7.12
CA ASP A 82 13.36 -9.21 7.99
C ASP A 82 14.06 -10.52 7.65
N ILE A 83 15.22 -10.42 7.03
CA ILE A 83 16.10 -11.53 6.74
C ILE A 83 17.48 -11.25 7.34
N LYS A 84 18.19 -12.30 7.76
CA LYS A 84 19.50 -12.20 8.46
C LYS A 84 20.47 -11.23 7.80
N HIS A 85 20.38 -11.00 6.50
CA HIS A 85 21.24 -10.12 5.72
C HIS A 85 20.51 -8.93 5.09
N ARG A 86 19.28 -8.64 5.52
CA ARG A 86 18.41 -7.52 5.13
C ARG A 86 18.21 -7.29 3.62
N ASP A 87 19.22 -7.52 2.80
CA ASP A 87 19.24 -7.24 1.37
C ASP A 87 19.56 -8.49 0.56
N ILE A 88 18.82 -8.73 -0.49
CA ILE A 88 19.04 -9.88 -1.38
C ILE A 88 19.94 -9.42 -2.51
N GLY A 89 21.15 -9.97 -2.56
CA GLY A 89 22.09 -9.72 -3.63
C GLY A 89 21.58 -10.28 -4.97
N MET A 90 21.70 -9.52 -6.06
CA MET A 90 21.32 -10.00 -7.39
C MET A 90 22.06 -11.28 -7.82
N ARG A 91 23.29 -11.47 -7.36
CA ARG A 91 24.06 -12.69 -7.61
C ARG A 91 23.53 -13.90 -6.86
N ASP A 92 22.91 -13.65 -5.69
CA ASP A 92 22.40 -14.69 -4.79
C ASP A 92 20.91 -14.98 -5.08
N HIS A 93 20.21 -14.04 -5.73
CA HIS A 93 18.79 -14.17 -6.06
C HIS A 93 18.42 -15.53 -6.67
N PRO A 94 19.12 -16.09 -7.69
CA PRO A 94 18.75 -17.37 -8.28
C PRO A 94 18.74 -18.54 -7.30
N ARG A 95 19.51 -18.45 -6.21
CA ARG A 95 19.63 -19.48 -5.19
C ARG A 95 18.68 -19.24 -4.01
N GLN A 96 18.45 -18.00 -3.66
CA GLN A 96 17.79 -17.59 -2.41
C GLN A 96 16.30 -17.24 -2.57
N TRP A 97 15.80 -16.94 -3.78
CA TRP A 97 14.45 -16.41 -3.95
C TRP A 97 13.35 -17.31 -3.37
N LYS A 98 13.52 -18.64 -3.38
CA LYS A 98 12.56 -19.60 -2.79
C LYS A 98 12.52 -19.48 -1.28
N ASP A 99 13.68 -19.35 -0.62
CA ASP A 99 13.75 -19.14 0.83
C ASP A 99 13.17 -17.80 1.21
N VAL A 100 13.36 -16.79 0.36
CA VAL A 100 12.74 -15.47 0.53
C VAL A 100 11.21 -15.56 0.44
N VAL A 101 10.65 -16.35 -0.49
CA VAL A 101 9.20 -16.60 -0.56
C VAL A 101 8.70 -17.22 0.74
N VAL A 102 9.37 -18.22 1.27
CA VAL A 102 9.02 -18.86 2.56
C VAL A 102 9.05 -17.82 3.69
N ALA A 103 10.09 -16.98 3.75
CA ALA A 103 10.19 -15.93 4.74
C ALA A 103 9.06 -14.88 4.60
N MET A 104 8.68 -14.51 3.38
CA MET A 104 7.54 -13.62 3.12
C MET A 104 6.22 -14.22 3.65
N GLU A 105 5.99 -15.51 3.41
CA GLU A 105 4.80 -16.23 3.89
C GLU A 105 4.73 -16.27 5.42
N GLN A 106 5.86 -16.40 6.08
CA GLN A 106 5.95 -16.47 7.53
C GLN A 106 5.82 -15.10 8.21
N GLN A 107 6.37 -14.05 7.62
CA GLN A 107 6.54 -12.76 8.28
C GLN A 107 5.45 -11.74 7.90
N PHE A 108 5.02 -11.71 6.63
CA PHE A 108 4.09 -10.67 6.20
C PHE A 108 2.68 -10.87 6.77
N ARG A 109 2.12 -9.77 7.25
CA ARG A 109 0.75 -9.68 7.75
C ARG A 109 0.03 -8.51 7.06
N PRO A 110 -1.18 -8.71 6.55
CA PRO A 110 -1.87 -10.01 6.42
C PRO A 110 -1.10 -10.98 5.51
N SER A 111 -1.39 -12.27 5.66
CA SER A 111 -0.70 -13.35 4.93
C SER A 111 -0.70 -13.10 3.43
N VAL A 112 0.43 -13.39 2.76
CA VAL A 112 0.53 -13.33 1.29
C VAL A 112 -0.01 -14.58 0.58
N ARG A 113 -0.27 -15.67 1.31
CA ARG A 113 -0.84 -16.91 0.76
C ARG A 113 -2.34 -17.06 0.96
N LYS A 114 -2.83 -16.73 2.15
CA LYS A 114 -4.25 -16.83 2.45
C LYS A 114 -5.01 -15.72 1.72
N PRO A 115 -6.29 -15.93 1.38
CA PRO A 115 -7.14 -14.83 0.92
C PRO A 115 -7.04 -13.62 1.85
N LEU A 116 -7.11 -12.42 1.28
CA LEU A 116 -7.04 -11.20 2.07
C LEU A 116 -8.32 -11.06 2.90
N ASP A 117 -8.19 -11.12 4.23
CA ASP A 117 -9.28 -10.90 5.17
C ASP A 117 -9.29 -9.44 5.62
N LEU A 118 -10.36 -8.72 5.30
CA LEU A 118 -10.50 -7.30 5.65
C LEU A 118 -10.63 -7.07 7.17
N ARG A 119 -11.16 -8.04 7.92
CA ARG A 119 -11.20 -7.94 9.40
C ARG A 119 -9.80 -8.05 9.99
N GLU A 120 -8.98 -9.01 9.50
CA GLU A 120 -7.56 -9.09 9.89
C GLU A 120 -6.82 -7.79 9.56
N VAL A 121 -7.03 -7.23 8.36
CA VAL A 121 -6.44 -5.95 7.96
C VAL A 121 -6.88 -4.82 8.90
N THR A 122 -8.16 -4.76 9.24
CA THR A 122 -8.69 -3.73 10.16
C THR A 122 -8.03 -3.81 11.53
N GLU A 123 -7.91 -5.00 12.10
CA GLU A 123 -7.26 -5.18 13.40
C GLU A 123 -5.78 -4.80 13.36
N LEU A 124 -5.06 -5.21 12.32
CA LEU A 124 -3.65 -4.81 12.14
C LEU A 124 -3.52 -3.28 12.04
N CYS A 125 -4.42 -2.63 11.27
CA CYS A 125 -4.43 -1.17 11.15
C CYS A 125 -4.70 -0.49 12.50
N LYS A 126 -5.58 -1.00 13.34
CA LYS A 126 -5.86 -0.44 14.67
C LYS A 126 -4.62 -0.41 15.58
N HIS A 127 -3.77 -1.42 15.49
CA HIS A 127 -2.53 -1.49 16.29
C HIS A 127 -1.46 -0.49 15.84
N GLU A 128 -1.50 -0.03 14.60
CA GLU A 128 -0.51 0.89 14.02
C GLU A 128 -0.98 2.34 13.94
N VAL A 129 -2.18 2.66 14.45
CA VAL A 129 -2.76 4.00 14.36
C VAL A 129 -1.93 5.02 15.13
N LEU A 130 -1.44 6.01 14.40
CA LEU A 130 -0.72 7.17 14.94
C LEU A 130 -1.57 8.45 14.92
N GLU A 131 -2.92 8.33 14.90
CA GLU A 131 -3.87 9.46 14.84
C GLU A 131 -3.66 10.40 13.64
N ARG A 132 -3.00 9.92 12.58
CA ARG A 132 -2.84 10.67 11.34
C ARG A 132 -4.05 10.48 10.44
N THR A 133 -4.39 11.50 9.66
CA THR A 133 -5.49 11.42 8.68
C THR A 133 -5.37 10.23 7.73
N ASN A 134 -4.14 9.83 7.39
CA ASN A 134 -3.87 8.62 6.60
C ASN A 134 -4.45 7.36 7.26
N ASP A 135 -4.13 7.15 8.52
CA ASP A 135 -4.48 5.97 9.28
C ASP A 135 -5.99 5.93 9.54
N LEU A 136 -6.55 7.09 9.89
CA LEU A 136 -7.97 7.27 10.12
C LEU A 136 -8.79 7.03 8.84
N CYS A 137 -8.32 7.50 7.67
CA CYS A 137 -8.97 7.24 6.38
C CYS A 137 -9.00 5.74 6.06
N MET A 138 -7.90 5.02 6.27
CA MET A 138 -7.87 3.58 6.06
C MET A 138 -8.90 2.86 6.93
N LEU A 139 -8.96 3.20 8.21
CA LEU A 139 -9.92 2.60 9.14
C LEU A 139 -11.36 2.98 8.80
N ALA A 140 -11.63 4.22 8.39
CA ALA A 140 -12.95 4.64 7.91
C ALA A 140 -13.41 3.81 6.70
N ILE A 141 -12.52 3.63 5.70
CA ILE A 141 -12.79 2.83 4.49
C ILE A 141 -13.08 1.37 4.85
N LEU A 142 -12.23 0.75 5.67
CA LEU A 142 -12.37 -0.65 6.05
C LEU A 142 -13.68 -0.90 6.81
N ASN A 143 -13.96 -0.08 7.85
CA ASN A 143 -15.17 -0.24 8.62
C ASN A 143 -16.45 0.03 7.80
N ALA A 144 -16.45 1.07 6.96
CA ALA A 144 -17.57 1.36 6.08
C ALA A 144 -17.85 0.22 5.09
N TYR A 145 -16.81 -0.38 4.51
CA TYR A 145 -16.96 -1.51 3.59
C TYR A 145 -17.46 -2.78 4.29
N LEU A 146 -17.07 -2.99 5.55
CA LEU A 146 -17.52 -4.10 6.39
C LEU A 146 -18.93 -3.90 6.96
N GLY A 147 -19.51 -2.72 6.79
CA GLY A 147 -20.83 -2.37 7.34
C GLY A 147 -20.81 -1.95 8.82
N GLU A 148 -19.63 -1.74 9.38
CA GLU A 148 -19.40 -1.24 10.75
C GLU A 148 -19.57 0.29 10.77
N ASN A 149 -20.80 0.76 10.46
CA ASN A 149 -21.08 2.16 10.14
C ASN A 149 -20.77 3.12 11.30
N GLU A 150 -21.07 2.74 12.55
CA GLU A 150 -20.80 3.58 13.72
C GLU A 150 -19.31 3.86 13.88
N GLN A 151 -18.48 2.81 13.73
CA GLN A 151 -17.03 2.94 13.79
C GLN A 151 -16.52 3.78 12.62
N ALA A 152 -17.04 3.56 11.42
CA ALA A 152 -16.66 4.33 10.25
C ALA A 152 -16.98 5.82 10.41
N LEU A 153 -18.16 6.18 10.93
CA LEU A 153 -18.55 7.56 11.24
C LEU A 153 -17.60 8.19 12.27
N SER A 154 -17.28 7.48 13.34
CA SER A 154 -16.33 7.94 14.35
C SER A 154 -14.97 8.27 13.74
N TYR A 155 -14.45 7.43 12.82
CA TYR A 155 -13.20 7.73 12.12
C TYR A 155 -13.33 8.93 11.18
N CYS A 156 -14.45 9.09 10.48
CA CYS A 156 -14.70 10.27 9.64
C CYS A 156 -14.67 11.57 10.46
N GLU A 157 -15.23 11.57 11.66
CA GLU A 157 -15.20 12.72 12.58
C GLU A 157 -13.77 13.02 13.07
N ARG A 158 -13.03 11.99 13.42
CA ARG A 158 -11.62 12.12 13.81
C ARG A 158 -10.73 12.64 12.69
N ILE A 159 -10.99 12.28 11.42
CA ILE A 159 -10.30 12.85 10.25
C ILE A 159 -10.48 14.38 10.22
N GLN A 160 -11.68 14.89 10.51
CA GLN A 160 -11.94 16.33 10.53
C GLN A 160 -11.27 17.02 11.72
N ALA A 161 -11.25 16.37 12.88
CA ALA A 161 -10.66 16.90 14.11
C ALA A 161 -9.13 16.75 14.18
N ALA A 162 -8.53 15.87 13.37
CA ALA A 162 -7.10 15.60 13.41
C ALA A 162 -6.27 16.90 13.23
N PRO A 163 -5.21 17.08 14.00
CA PRO A 163 -4.35 18.25 13.84
C PRO A 163 -3.70 18.24 12.46
N LEU A 164 -3.52 19.42 11.88
CA LEU A 164 -2.74 19.53 10.66
C LEU A 164 -1.30 19.09 10.94
N PRO A 165 -0.69 18.31 10.05
CA PRO A 165 0.67 17.86 10.25
C PRO A 165 1.60 19.08 10.39
N THR A 166 2.37 19.11 11.47
CA THR A 166 3.44 20.09 11.64
C THR A 166 4.53 19.77 10.64
N LEU A 167 4.55 20.50 9.53
CA LEU A 167 5.56 20.30 8.49
C LEU A 167 6.84 21.03 8.89
N LEU A 168 7.93 20.27 8.96
CA LEU A 168 9.27 20.84 9.09
C LEU A 168 9.60 21.70 7.83
N PRO A 169 10.23 22.88 7.98
CA PRO A 169 10.68 23.63 6.81
C PRO A 169 11.56 22.73 5.90
N PRO A 170 11.40 22.80 4.55
CA PRO A 170 10.73 23.83 3.77
C PRO A 170 9.26 23.55 3.39
N LEU A 171 8.60 22.54 3.91
CA LEU A 171 7.23 22.16 3.52
C LEU A 171 6.22 23.05 4.26
N LYS A 172 5.83 24.16 3.66
CA LYS A 172 5.00 25.22 4.28
C LYS A 172 3.49 25.09 4.07
N ALA A 173 3.03 24.20 3.21
CA ALA A 173 1.61 24.12 2.90
C ALA A 173 0.99 22.85 3.45
N SER A 174 -0.24 22.92 3.91
CA SER A 174 -1.08 21.73 4.02
C SER A 174 -1.10 21.10 2.64
N PRO A 175 -0.49 19.94 2.44
CA PRO A 175 -0.37 19.38 1.12
C PRO A 175 -1.76 19.12 0.55
N ALA A 176 -1.90 19.19 -0.77
CA ALA A 176 -3.17 18.91 -1.43
C ALA A 176 -3.78 17.56 -1.00
N TRP A 177 -2.92 16.59 -0.67
CA TRP A 177 -3.33 15.28 -0.18
C TRP A 177 -4.06 15.33 1.19
N GLU A 178 -3.73 16.30 2.07
CA GLU A 178 -4.41 16.42 3.37
C GLU A 178 -5.85 16.95 3.17
N ARG A 179 -6.02 17.94 2.30
CA ARG A 179 -7.36 18.42 1.93
C ARG A 179 -8.19 17.32 1.28
N GLN A 180 -7.60 16.59 0.34
CA GLN A 180 -8.25 15.46 -0.33
C GLN A 180 -8.74 14.40 0.67
N ARG A 181 -7.95 14.08 1.71
CA ARG A 181 -8.35 13.14 2.76
C ARG A 181 -9.53 13.63 3.57
N ARG A 182 -9.54 14.92 3.96
CA ARG A 182 -10.65 15.51 4.69
C ARG A 182 -11.92 15.57 3.84
N GLU A 183 -11.81 16.01 2.61
CA GLU A 183 -12.93 16.02 1.65
C GLU A 183 -13.48 14.61 1.42
N PHE A 184 -12.61 13.63 1.28
CA PHE A 184 -13.02 12.22 1.19
C PHE A 184 -13.75 11.76 2.45
N GLY A 185 -13.24 12.09 3.63
CA GLY A 185 -13.89 11.75 4.92
C GLY A 185 -15.29 12.35 5.04
N LEU A 186 -15.53 13.58 4.57
CA LEU A 186 -16.86 14.19 4.55
C LEU A 186 -17.81 13.47 3.60
N ARG A 187 -17.36 13.17 2.38
CA ARG A 187 -18.18 12.44 1.39
C ARG A 187 -18.48 11.01 1.82
N LEU A 188 -17.52 10.33 2.45
CA LEU A 188 -17.75 8.99 3.00
C LEU A 188 -18.76 9.05 4.16
N LYS A 189 -18.66 10.04 5.05
CA LYS A 189 -19.66 10.24 6.13
C LYS A 189 -21.06 10.38 5.57
N GLU A 190 -21.24 11.27 4.60
CA GLU A 190 -22.53 11.47 3.92
C GLU A 190 -23.05 10.17 3.27
N ALA A 191 -22.19 9.42 2.61
CA ALA A 191 -22.55 8.14 1.98
C ALA A 191 -22.98 7.09 3.03
N ILE A 192 -22.33 7.05 4.21
CA ILE A 192 -22.72 6.16 5.32
C ILE A 192 -24.10 6.55 5.85
N GLU A 193 -24.33 7.83 6.11
CA GLU A 193 -25.62 8.35 6.60
C GLU A 193 -26.78 8.06 5.62
N GLN A 194 -26.48 8.01 4.32
CA GLN A 194 -27.44 7.63 3.27
C GLN A 194 -27.57 6.11 3.05
N GLY A 195 -26.83 5.28 3.76
CA GLY A 195 -26.80 3.83 3.56
C GLY A 195 -26.12 3.37 2.26
N LYS A 196 -25.28 4.23 1.63
CA LYS A 196 -24.61 4.02 0.33
C LYS A 196 -23.08 3.91 0.42
N ALA A 197 -22.57 3.62 1.61
CA ALA A 197 -21.12 3.60 1.83
C ALA A 197 -20.38 2.68 0.86
N ARG A 198 -20.88 1.47 0.63
CA ARG A 198 -20.25 0.49 -0.26
C ARG A 198 -20.26 0.95 -1.71
N GLU A 199 -21.38 1.45 -2.20
CA GLU A 199 -21.51 1.98 -3.55
C GLU A 199 -20.56 3.15 -3.79
N PHE A 200 -20.44 4.04 -2.81
CA PHE A 200 -19.49 5.15 -2.86
C PHE A 200 -18.04 4.67 -2.97
N LEU A 201 -17.63 3.70 -2.14
CA LEU A 201 -16.28 3.16 -2.17
C LEU A 201 -15.94 2.44 -3.48
N GLU A 202 -16.89 1.66 -4.02
CA GLU A 202 -16.76 0.98 -5.31
C GLU A 202 -16.69 1.99 -6.48
N TRP A 203 -17.45 3.08 -6.40
CA TRP A 203 -17.39 4.16 -7.37
C TRP A 203 -16.01 4.87 -7.34
N GLU A 204 -15.51 5.28 -6.18
CA GLU A 204 -14.18 5.90 -6.03
C GLU A 204 -13.06 4.99 -6.55
N GLN A 205 -13.13 3.69 -6.25
CA GLN A 205 -12.21 2.70 -6.78
C GLN A 205 -12.25 2.66 -8.32
N SER A 206 -13.44 2.65 -8.90
CA SER A 206 -13.60 2.59 -10.36
C SER A 206 -13.07 3.84 -11.06
N GLU A 207 -13.21 5.01 -10.44
CA GLU A 207 -12.63 6.26 -10.94
C GLU A 207 -11.10 6.20 -10.94
N TRP A 208 -10.51 5.70 -9.85
CA TRP A 208 -9.07 5.51 -9.77
C TRP A 208 -8.54 4.55 -10.84
N GLU A 209 -9.20 3.41 -11.04
CA GLU A 209 -8.83 2.43 -12.06
C GLU A 209 -8.92 3.01 -13.48
N ARG A 210 -9.93 3.83 -13.75
CA ARG A 210 -10.09 4.55 -15.03
C ARG A 210 -8.98 5.58 -15.27
N GLY A 211 -8.62 6.32 -14.23
CA GLY A 211 -7.52 7.28 -14.31
C GLY A 211 -6.17 6.61 -14.61
N ASN A 212 -5.90 5.46 -14.01
CA ASN A 212 -4.64 4.73 -14.19
C ASN A 212 -4.52 3.95 -15.50
N LYS A 213 -5.62 3.62 -16.16
CA LYS A 213 -5.58 2.99 -17.51
C LYS A 213 -5.13 3.95 -18.62
N LYS A 214 -5.11 5.25 -18.33
CA LYS A 214 -4.70 6.29 -19.29
C LYS A 214 -3.22 6.72 -19.15
N MET A 215 -2.50 6.21 -18.14
CA MET A 215 -1.07 6.40 -17.94
C MET A 215 -0.28 5.18 -18.40
#